data_0823575552935c0dc6994a498072818a
#
_entry.id   0823575552935c0dc6994a498072818a
#
_cell.length_a   1.000
_cell.length_b   1.000
_cell.length_c   1.000
_cell.angle_alpha   90.00
_cell.angle_beta   90.00
_cell.angle_gamma   90.00
#
_symmetry.space_group_name_H-M   'P 1'
#
loop_
_entity.id
_entity.type
_entity.pdbx_description
1 polymer ?
#
loop_
_entity_poly.entity_id
_entity_poly.type
_entity_poly.pdbx_seq_one_letter_code
_entity_poly.pdbx_strand_id
1 'polypeptide(L)'
;MASTQRSAPRHRSSPVPVKQSSGDCPSDRTMVPVDRALRLILAEGATRALEYVDLDRAGGRILGLPIVAQRAAPARDASAMDGYAVRNGDLIADWNALTVIGESFAGHGYAGGPLPSGSAVRIFTGAPVPEGFDRVILQEDVRHMGSQVLVPHPRAEKRHIRRAGSDFAAGDVLVDAPAALTPARLVAAAAADIAEVAVFARPKVIVVATGDELRAPGVDTLRPDMIPESVSLGVAELARSFGGDVTTHPRLPDDLRQLQGAAAGMLDKADIVVIIGGASVGDRDFSRAMFERAGLILQFSKVLMRPGKPVWFGTARGTCILGLPGNPTAAMITARLFLAPLVAAMAGREVQTAFDWRARPLAEGLEANGEFECFLGARLIAGTPSASANRDSSAQRALAAIEVLIRRPPHAPAAAAGDPVETLEF
;
A
#
# COMPACT_ATOMS: atom_id res chain seq x y z
N MET A 1 -26.27 52.22 0.69
CA MET A 1 -25.38 51.83 -0.47
C MET A 1 -24.98 50.43 -0.24
N ALA A 2 -25.46 49.53 -1.09
CA ALA A 2 -25.41 48.11 -0.95
C ALA A 2 -24.07 47.55 -1.50
N SER A 3 -23.41 46.69 -0.71
CA SER A 3 -22.24 45.94 -1.12
C SER A 3 -22.65 44.51 -1.44
N THR A 4 -22.57 44.17 -2.71
CA THR A 4 -22.90 42.89 -3.31
C THR A 4 -21.79 41.86 -3.07
N GLN A 5 -22.09 40.82 -2.28
CA GLN A 5 -21.30 39.58 -2.23
C GLN A 5 -21.58 38.76 -3.49
N ARG A 6 -20.51 38.42 -4.25
CA ARG A 6 -20.56 37.43 -5.33
C ARG A 6 -20.21 36.08 -4.78
N SER A 7 -21.17 35.16 -4.78
CA SER A 7 -20.99 33.73 -4.52
C SER A 7 -20.47 33.02 -5.79
N ALA A 8 -19.38 32.22 -5.65
CA ALA A 8 -18.90 31.32 -6.69
C ALA A 8 -19.75 30.06 -6.74
N PRO A 9 -19.99 29.47 -7.93
CA PRO A 9 -20.80 28.27 -8.07
C PRO A 9 -19.99 27.02 -7.71
N ARG A 10 -20.54 26.20 -6.83
CA ARG A 10 -20.07 24.85 -6.55
C ARG A 10 -20.47 23.92 -7.69
N HIS A 11 -19.50 23.39 -8.46
CA HIS A 11 -19.72 22.27 -9.37
C HIS A 11 -19.94 21.00 -8.55
N ARG A 12 -21.20 20.55 -8.49
CA ARG A 12 -21.55 19.19 -8.12
C ARG A 12 -21.44 18.32 -9.39
N SER A 13 -20.45 17.44 -9.42
CA SER A 13 -20.42 16.34 -10.41
C SER A 13 -21.41 15.25 -9.95
N SER A 14 -22.50 15.12 -10.69
CA SER A 14 -23.44 14.01 -10.53
C SER A 14 -22.82 12.73 -11.08
N PRO A 15 -23.03 11.56 -10.43
CA PRO A 15 -22.58 10.29 -10.98
C PRO A 15 -23.40 9.94 -12.23
N VAL A 16 -22.71 9.59 -13.29
CA VAL A 16 -23.30 9.09 -14.54
C VAL A 16 -23.95 7.73 -14.25
N PRO A 17 -25.23 7.52 -14.57
CA PRO A 17 -25.86 6.22 -14.37
C PRO A 17 -25.29 5.20 -15.37
N VAL A 18 -24.67 4.14 -14.85
CA VAL A 18 -24.32 2.95 -15.65
C VAL A 18 -25.61 2.25 -16.02
N LYS A 19 -25.97 2.31 -17.31
CA LYS A 19 -27.04 1.48 -17.86
C LYS A 19 -26.64 0.01 -17.70
N GLN A 20 -27.39 -0.73 -16.90
CA GLN A 20 -27.39 -2.18 -16.89
C GLN A 20 -27.92 -2.65 -18.24
N SER A 21 -27.03 -3.16 -19.10
CA SER A 21 -27.42 -3.96 -20.25
C SER A 21 -27.66 -5.39 -19.76
N SER A 22 -28.91 -5.78 -19.76
CA SER A 22 -29.38 -7.14 -19.56
C SER A 22 -28.76 -8.10 -20.57
N GLY A 23 -28.20 -9.22 -20.08
CA GLY A 23 -28.20 -10.50 -20.75
C GLY A 23 -27.27 -10.66 -21.94
N ASP A 24 -26.05 -11.13 -21.68
CA ASP A 24 -25.43 -12.16 -22.52
C ASP A 24 -24.41 -12.89 -21.63
N CYS A 25 -24.77 -14.07 -21.19
CA CYS A 25 -23.84 -15.03 -20.61
C CYS A 25 -22.88 -15.45 -21.73
N PRO A 26 -21.56 -15.14 -21.68
CA PRO A 26 -20.68 -15.51 -22.78
C PRO A 26 -20.58 -17.03 -22.83
N SER A 27 -20.95 -17.61 -23.99
CA SER A 27 -20.69 -19.02 -24.27
C SER A 27 -19.20 -19.33 -23.98
N ASP A 28 -18.88 -20.51 -23.44
CA ASP A 28 -17.58 -21.03 -23.01
C ASP A 28 -16.41 -20.94 -24.03
N ARG A 29 -16.61 -20.30 -25.17
CA ARG A 29 -15.66 -20.21 -26.29
C ARG A 29 -15.11 -18.82 -26.57
N THR A 30 -15.52 -17.79 -25.87
CA THR A 30 -15.10 -16.41 -26.21
C THR A 30 -13.87 -16.02 -25.41
N MET A 31 -12.75 -15.85 -26.12
CA MET A 31 -11.58 -15.16 -25.59
C MET A 31 -11.91 -13.68 -25.42
N VAL A 32 -11.56 -13.11 -24.26
CA VAL A 32 -11.75 -11.68 -24.00
C VAL A 32 -10.43 -10.93 -24.09
N PRO A 33 -10.41 -9.66 -24.50
CA PRO A 33 -9.23 -8.80 -24.39
C PRO A 33 -8.81 -8.60 -22.95
N VAL A 34 -7.53 -8.30 -22.73
CA VAL A 34 -6.93 -8.08 -21.38
C VAL A 34 -7.71 -7.02 -20.60
N ASP A 35 -7.99 -5.87 -21.21
CA ASP A 35 -8.73 -4.78 -20.57
C ASP A 35 -10.15 -5.16 -20.15
N ARG A 36 -10.82 -6.03 -20.93
CA ARG A 36 -12.13 -6.55 -20.58
C ARG A 36 -12.06 -7.52 -19.41
N ALA A 37 -11.06 -8.41 -19.41
CA ALA A 37 -10.81 -9.33 -18.31
C ALA A 37 -10.57 -8.56 -17.01
N LEU A 38 -9.73 -7.53 -17.04
CA LEU A 38 -9.46 -6.64 -15.91
C LEU A 38 -10.73 -5.96 -15.38
N ARG A 39 -11.55 -5.40 -16.27
CA ARG A 39 -12.81 -4.76 -15.85
C ARG A 39 -13.75 -5.76 -15.17
N LEU A 40 -13.86 -6.99 -15.69
CA LEU A 40 -14.71 -8.04 -15.09
C LEU A 40 -14.19 -8.44 -13.70
N ILE A 41 -12.88 -8.60 -13.54
CA ILE A 41 -12.25 -8.93 -12.25
C ILE A 41 -12.46 -7.80 -11.23
N LEU A 42 -12.19 -6.56 -11.63
CA LEU A 42 -12.30 -5.41 -10.74
C LEU A 42 -13.74 -5.07 -10.36
N ALA A 43 -14.73 -5.43 -11.18
CA ALA A 43 -16.13 -5.30 -10.83
C ALA A 43 -16.53 -6.14 -9.61
N GLU A 44 -15.82 -7.26 -9.36
CA GLU A 44 -16.00 -8.12 -8.18
C GLU A 44 -15.09 -7.72 -7.02
N GLY A 45 -14.15 -6.78 -7.24
CA GLY A 45 -13.14 -6.32 -6.29
C GLY A 45 -13.65 -5.31 -5.26
N ALA A 46 -14.82 -5.53 -4.67
CA ALA A 46 -15.33 -4.64 -3.63
C ALA A 46 -14.37 -4.56 -2.44
N THR A 47 -14.10 -3.33 -1.97
CA THR A 47 -13.27 -3.07 -0.80
C THR A 47 -13.84 -3.78 0.43
N ARG A 48 -12.96 -4.39 1.24
CA ARG A 48 -13.35 -5.11 2.46
C ARG A 48 -13.83 -4.13 3.53
N ALA A 49 -14.54 -4.67 4.53
CA ALA A 49 -14.99 -3.90 5.69
C ALA A 49 -13.81 -3.30 6.45
N LEU A 50 -14.08 -2.27 7.25
CA LEU A 50 -13.08 -1.70 8.15
C LEU A 50 -12.88 -2.60 9.36
N GLU A 51 -11.64 -2.64 9.83
CA GLU A 51 -11.26 -3.22 11.12
C GLU A 51 -10.36 -2.23 11.87
N TYR A 52 -10.37 -2.31 13.19
CA TYR A 52 -9.47 -1.54 14.04
C TYR A 52 -8.23 -2.38 14.34
N VAL A 53 -7.08 -1.77 14.20
CA VAL A 53 -5.78 -2.41 14.48
C VAL A 53 -4.91 -1.48 15.31
N ASP A 54 -4.12 -2.08 16.20
CA ASP A 54 -3.11 -1.36 16.96
C ASP A 54 -2.15 -0.65 16.01
N LEU A 55 -1.68 0.54 16.39
CA LEU A 55 -0.84 1.38 15.55
C LEU A 55 0.49 0.69 15.15
N ASP A 56 1.04 -0.18 16.00
CA ASP A 56 2.25 -0.96 15.72
C ASP A 56 2.07 -2.00 14.60
N ARG A 57 0.82 -2.42 14.33
CA ARG A 57 0.45 -3.37 13.26
C ARG A 57 -0.14 -2.70 12.03
N ALA A 58 -0.29 -1.38 12.06
CA ALA A 58 -0.96 -0.61 11.03
C ALA A 58 -0.06 -0.28 9.82
N GLY A 59 1.26 -0.50 9.91
CA GLY A 59 2.21 -0.18 8.85
C GLY A 59 1.84 -0.82 7.50
N GLY A 60 1.79 0.01 6.44
CA GLY A 60 1.44 -0.43 5.09
C GLY A 60 -0.04 -0.76 4.86
N ARG A 61 -0.91 -0.68 5.89
CA ARG A 61 -2.36 -0.79 5.75
C ARG A 61 -2.94 0.47 5.11
N ILE A 62 -4.15 0.35 4.60
CA ILE A 62 -4.88 1.48 4.04
C ILE A 62 -5.87 1.98 5.08
N LEU A 63 -5.69 3.22 5.47
CA LEU A 63 -6.56 3.94 6.40
C LEU A 63 -7.95 4.10 5.77
N GLY A 64 -8.98 3.74 6.51
CA GLY A 64 -10.36 3.84 6.06
C GLY A 64 -11.14 5.00 6.69
N LEU A 65 -10.67 5.52 7.83
CA LEU A 65 -11.16 6.75 8.45
C LEU A 65 -10.00 7.71 8.71
N PRO A 66 -10.20 9.03 8.62
CA PRO A 66 -9.14 10.01 8.83
C PRO A 66 -8.55 9.93 10.25
N ILE A 67 -7.26 10.24 10.37
CA ILE A 67 -6.60 10.43 11.66
C ILE A 67 -6.89 11.84 12.14
N VAL A 68 -7.63 11.93 13.24
CA VAL A 68 -8.00 13.19 13.88
C VAL A 68 -7.26 13.31 15.21
N ALA A 69 -6.52 14.38 15.41
CA ALA A 69 -5.74 14.62 16.61
C ALA A 69 -6.60 14.64 17.87
N GLN A 70 -6.29 13.81 18.87
CA GLN A 70 -6.99 13.81 20.16
C GLN A 70 -6.46 14.86 21.11
N ARG A 71 -5.24 15.35 20.88
CA ARG A 71 -4.59 16.39 21.67
C ARG A 71 -3.78 17.33 20.78
N ALA A 72 -3.49 18.52 21.28
CA ALA A 72 -2.62 19.46 20.58
C ALA A 72 -1.14 19.08 20.69
N ALA A 73 -0.34 19.47 19.70
CA ALA A 73 1.12 19.38 19.75
C ALA A 73 1.76 20.75 19.48
N PRO A 74 2.66 21.21 20.37
CA PRO A 74 2.81 20.73 21.74
C PRO A 74 1.54 20.96 22.57
N ALA A 75 1.32 20.16 23.62
CA ALA A 75 0.12 20.25 24.46
C ALA A 75 0.06 21.54 25.29
N ARG A 76 1.20 22.20 25.50
CA ARG A 76 1.39 23.48 26.18
C ARG A 76 2.59 24.20 25.61
N ASP A 77 2.75 25.49 25.92
CA ASP A 77 3.92 26.26 25.51
C ASP A 77 5.20 25.53 25.95
N ALA A 78 6.12 25.31 25.03
CA ALA A 78 7.35 24.57 25.25
C ALA A 78 8.58 25.35 24.76
N SER A 79 9.71 25.19 25.42
CA SER A 79 10.95 25.81 24.96
C SER A 79 11.40 25.21 23.64
N ALA A 80 11.79 26.07 22.70
CA ALA A 80 12.39 25.65 21.45
C ALA A 80 13.92 25.47 21.56
N MET A 81 14.54 25.92 22.65
CA MET A 81 15.99 25.97 22.84
C MET A 81 16.35 25.73 24.30
N ASP A 82 17.60 25.41 24.57
CA ASP A 82 18.15 25.37 25.91
C ASP A 82 18.51 26.79 26.35
N GLY A 83 18.15 27.17 27.59
CA GLY A 83 18.39 28.52 28.06
C GLY A 83 17.69 28.84 29.37
N TYR A 84 17.14 30.04 29.43
CA TYR A 84 16.44 30.58 30.58
C TYR A 84 15.09 31.15 30.19
N ALA A 85 14.04 30.64 30.80
CA ALA A 85 12.70 31.23 30.67
C ALA A 85 12.62 32.45 31.55
N VAL A 86 12.12 33.56 30.99
CA VAL A 86 12.08 34.89 31.63
C VAL A 86 10.82 35.61 31.22
N ARG A 87 10.45 36.67 31.96
CA ARG A 87 9.46 37.67 31.47
C ARG A 87 10.18 38.69 30.61
N ASN A 88 9.68 38.92 29.42
CA ASN A 88 10.21 39.97 28.55
C ASN A 88 10.15 41.35 29.20
N GLY A 89 9.13 41.60 30.01
CA GLY A 89 8.97 42.88 30.77
C GLY A 89 10.05 43.11 31.85
N ASP A 90 10.77 42.10 32.29
CA ASP A 90 11.87 42.23 33.24
C ASP A 90 13.22 42.59 32.56
N LEU A 91 13.23 42.62 31.21
CA LEU A 91 14.45 42.90 30.41
C LEU A 91 14.43 44.38 29.95
N ILE A 92 14.71 45.28 30.89
CA ILE A 92 14.61 46.75 30.67
C ILE A 92 15.95 47.41 30.40
N ALA A 93 17.07 46.82 30.78
CA ALA A 93 18.43 47.32 30.61
C ALA A 93 19.21 46.46 29.57
N ASP A 94 20.33 46.97 29.07
CA ASP A 94 21.22 46.23 28.16
C ASP A 94 21.64 44.85 28.72
N TRP A 95 21.83 44.76 30.06
CA TRP A 95 22.05 43.56 30.81
C TRP A 95 21.19 43.55 32.08
N ASN A 96 20.49 42.46 32.32
CA ASN A 96 19.54 42.29 33.41
C ASN A 96 19.97 41.14 34.30
N ALA A 97 20.18 41.39 35.59
CA ALA A 97 20.49 40.36 36.56
C ALA A 97 19.19 39.70 37.03
N LEU A 98 19.03 38.41 36.73
CA LEU A 98 17.86 37.61 37.11
C LEU A 98 18.26 36.49 38.05
N THR A 99 17.47 36.26 39.10
CA THR A 99 17.71 35.16 40.05
C THR A 99 17.17 33.85 39.45
N VAL A 100 18.02 32.83 39.37
CA VAL A 100 17.61 31.48 38.91
C VAL A 100 16.91 30.78 40.08
N ILE A 101 15.59 30.56 39.94
CA ILE A 101 14.73 30.03 41.02
C ILE A 101 14.41 28.53 40.85
N GLY A 102 14.91 27.91 39.81
CA GLY A 102 14.69 26.48 39.54
C GLY A 102 14.91 26.14 38.10
N GLU A 103 14.48 24.94 37.75
CA GLU A 103 14.63 24.42 36.40
C GLU A 103 13.36 23.73 35.88
N SER A 104 13.22 23.64 34.56
CA SER A 104 12.18 22.93 33.82
C SER A 104 12.81 22.13 32.69
N PHE A 105 12.51 20.84 32.60
CA PHE A 105 12.99 19.97 31.53
C PHE A 105 11.86 19.09 31.00
N ALA A 106 12.07 18.45 29.85
CA ALA A 106 11.05 17.64 29.19
C ALA A 106 10.49 16.56 30.13
N GLY A 107 9.17 16.50 30.26
CA GLY A 107 8.47 15.64 31.20
C GLY A 107 8.37 16.15 32.64
N HIS A 108 9.16 17.17 33.03
CA HIS A 108 9.18 17.74 34.37
C HIS A 108 9.19 19.26 34.30
N GLY A 109 7.98 19.84 34.31
CA GLY A 109 7.84 21.30 34.39
C GLY A 109 8.34 21.88 35.70
N TYR A 110 8.60 23.19 35.72
CA TYR A 110 8.94 23.90 36.97
C TYR A 110 7.84 23.67 38.01
N ALA A 111 8.23 23.12 39.15
CA ALA A 111 7.37 22.80 40.30
C ALA A 111 7.58 23.74 41.49
N GLY A 112 8.34 24.82 41.32
CA GLY A 112 8.59 25.81 42.38
C GLY A 112 7.39 26.71 42.65
N GLY A 113 7.54 27.58 43.65
CA GLY A 113 6.56 28.52 44.06
C GLY A 113 6.28 29.66 43.03
N PRO A 114 5.79 30.81 43.54
CA PRO A 114 5.52 31.98 42.71
C PRO A 114 6.75 32.42 41.91
N LEU A 115 6.47 33.00 40.73
CA LEU A 115 7.50 33.55 39.84
C LEU A 115 7.64 35.07 40.10
N PRO A 116 8.50 35.54 41.00
CA PRO A 116 8.68 36.95 41.26
C PRO A 116 9.27 37.71 40.07
N SER A 117 9.08 39.00 39.97
CA SER A 117 9.78 39.85 38.98
C SER A 117 11.30 39.74 39.21
N GLY A 118 12.09 39.77 38.12
CA GLY A 118 13.54 39.60 38.18
C GLY A 118 14.00 38.15 38.40
N SER A 119 13.12 37.16 38.16
CA SER A 119 13.46 35.74 38.23
C SER A 119 13.62 35.10 36.83
N ALA A 120 14.40 34.03 36.80
CA ALA A 120 14.57 33.17 35.63
C ALA A 120 14.43 31.70 36.03
N VAL A 121 13.95 30.86 35.15
CA VAL A 121 13.94 29.40 35.30
C VAL A 121 14.84 28.79 34.22
N ARG A 122 15.82 27.98 34.65
CA ARG A 122 16.61 27.20 33.72
C ARG A 122 15.68 26.28 32.93
N ILE A 123 15.77 26.33 31.59
CA ILE A 123 14.85 25.57 30.74
C ILE A 123 15.60 24.85 29.62
N PHE A 124 15.14 23.66 29.30
CA PHE A 124 15.71 22.82 28.26
C PHE A 124 14.71 22.67 27.10
N THR A 125 15.22 22.36 25.92
CA THR A 125 14.41 22.16 24.73
C THR A 125 13.29 21.14 24.97
N GLY A 126 12.06 21.46 24.60
CA GLY A 126 10.89 20.63 24.82
C GLY A 126 10.28 20.73 26.23
N ALA A 127 10.94 21.42 27.16
CA ALA A 127 10.41 21.64 28.51
C ALA A 127 9.21 22.61 28.48
N PRO A 128 8.17 22.40 29.32
CA PRO A 128 7.08 23.34 29.45
C PRO A 128 7.59 24.68 30.00
N VAL A 129 7.17 25.75 29.32
CA VAL A 129 7.45 27.12 29.77
C VAL A 129 6.55 27.41 30.98
N PRO A 130 7.11 27.85 32.13
CA PRO A 130 6.28 28.20 33.27
C PRO A 130 5.29 29.32 32.96
N GLU A 131 4.07 29.21 33.47
CA GLU A 131 3.02 30.20 33.24
C GLU A 131 3.47 31.60 33.79
N GLY A 132 3.32 32.62 32.94
CA GLY A 132 3.79 33.97 33.24
C GLY A 132 5.19 34.30 32.71
N PHE A 133 5.92 33.34 32.20
CA PHE A 133 7.09 33.59 31.37
C PHE A 133 6.73 33.56 29.88
N ASP A 134 7.35 34.47 29.11
CA ASP A 134 6.94 34.66 27.70
C ASP A 134 8.13 34.74 26.74
N ARG A 135 9.36 34.46 27.24
CA ARG A 135 10.57 34.40 26.42
C ARG A 135 11.55 33.38 26.98
N VAL A 136 12.32 32.76 26.11
CA VAL A 136 13.49 31.96 26.42
C VAL A 136 14.73 32.67 25.86
N ILE A 137 15.71 32.94 26.69
CA ILE A 137 17.05 33.44 26.30
C ILE A 137 17.97 32.26 26.20
N LEU A 138 18.74 32.18 25.11
CA LEU A 138 19.67 31.06 24.88
C LEU A 138 20.77 31.01 25.95
N GLN A 139 21.19 29.85 26.32
CA GLN A 139 22.24 29.66 27.29
C GLN A 139 23.59 30.28 26.86
N GLU A 140 23.82 30.35 25.54
CA GLU A 140 25.01 30.93 24.94
C GLU A 140 25.07 32.46 25.06
N ASP A 141 23.89 33.08 25.21
CA ASP A 141 23.76 34.54 25.28
C ASP A 141 23.87 35.10 26.70
N VAL A 142 23.93 34.26 27.74
CA VAL A 142 23.91 34.71 29.14
C VAL A 142 25.26 34.59 29.81
N ARG A 143 25.45 35.31 30.92
CA ARG A 143 26.64 35.19 31.80
C ARG A 143 26.21 34.76 33.20
N HIS A 144 26.85 33.76 33.74
CA HIS A 144 26.58 33.23 35.09
C HIS A 144 27.25 34.08 36.19
N MET A 145 26.49 34.36 37.23
CA MET A 145 26.95 35.09 38.43
C MET A 145 26.40 34.41 39.70
N GLY A 146 26.99 33.32 40.10
CA GLY A 146 26.52 32.54 41.28
C GLY A 146 25.07 32.04 41.06
N SER A 147 24.16 32.46 41.93
CA SER A 147 22.70 32.13 41.82
C SER A 147 21.95 32.99 40.82
N GLN A 148 22.62 33.93 40.17
CA GLN A 148 22.03 34.83 39.18
C GLN A 148 22.58 34.55 37.78
N VAL A 149 21.80 34.97 36.79
CA VAL A 149 22.20 34.99 35.40
C VAL A 149 22.03 36.41 34.84
N LEU A 150 23.09 36.91 34.19
CA LEU A 150 23.01 38.16 33.44
C LEU A 150 22.48 37.89 32.06
N VAL A 151 21.31 38.43 31.75
CA VAL A 151 20.55 38.26 30.52
C VAL A 151 20.64 39.53 29.69
N PRO A 152 21.05 39.48 28.42
CA PRO A 152 21.06 40.64 27.56
C PRO A 152 19.65 41.10 27.21
N HIS A 153 19.48 42.38 26.87
CA HIS A 153 18.27 42.84 26.25
C HIS A 153 18.12 42.18 24.87
N PRO A 154 16.99 41.50 24.57
CA PRO A 154 16.84 40.78 23.31
C PRO A 154 16.78 41.73 22.14
N ARG A 155 17.66 41.54 21.15
CA ARG A 155 17.71 42.34 19.91
C ARG A 155 16.72 41.84 18.84
N ALA A 156 16.18 40.60 19.01
CA ALA A 156 15.28 39.97 18.08
C ALA A 156 13.90 39.74 18.70
N GLU A 157 12.86 39.77 17.87
CA GLU A 157 11.50 39.47 18.30
C GLU A 157 11.27 37.99 18.63
N LYS A 158 12.17 37.10 18.18
CA LYS A 158 12.07 35.67 18.47
C LYS A 158 12.04 35.37 19.96
N ARG A 159 10.97 34.73 20.41
CA ARG A 159 10.76 34.39 21.82
C ARG A 159 11.26 32.98 22.19
N HIS A 160 11.67 32.17 21.23
CA HIS A 160 12.13 30.78 21.37
C HIS A 160 11.16 29.88 22.14
N ILE A 161 9.86 30.13 22.00
CA ILE A 161 8.77 29.33 22.54
C ILE A 161 7.95 28.75 21.40
N ARG A 162 7.75 27.44 21.41
CA ARG A 162 6.75 26.77 20.60
C ARG A 162 5.42 26.87 21.32
N ARG A 163 4.45 27.56 20.74
CA ARG A 163 3.13 27.73 21.33
C ARG A 163 2.34 26.44 21.34
N ALA A 164 1.51 26.26 22.36
CA ALA A 164 0.54 25.17 22.40
C ALA A 164 -0.23 25.10 21.08
N GLY A 165 -0.34 23.93 20.49
CA GLY A 165 -1.04 23.71 19.22
C GLY A 165 -0.38 24.31 17.97
N SER A 166 0.89 24.77 18.05
CA SER A 166 1.55 25.40 16.92
C SER A 166 1.90 24.43 15.77
N ASP A 167 1.90 23.12 16.00
CA ASP A 167 2.00 22.10 14.97
C ASP A 167 0.60 21.67 14.52
N PHE A 168 -0.21 21.20 15.47
CA PHE A 168 -1.62 20.91 15.25
C PHE A 168 -2.42 21.07 16.56
N ALA A 169 -3.71 21.37 16.43
CA ALA A 169 -4.66 21.45 17.53
C ALA A 169 -5.44 20.11 17.68
N ALA A 170 -6.05 19.92 18.84
CA ALA A 170 -7.01 18.84 19.02
C ALA A 170 -8.20 19.04 18.06
N GLY A 171 -8.58 17.98 17.35
CA GLY A 171 -9.62 18.00 16.31
C GLY A 171 -9.10 18.22 14.89
N ASP A 172 -7.83 18.57 14.70
CA ASP A 172 -7.23 18.68 13.36
C ASP A 172 -7.12 17.32 12.69
N VAL A 173 -7.42 17.28 11.39
CA VAL A 173 -7.19 16.10 10.56
C VAL A 173 -5.72 16.07 10.12
N LEU A 174 -4.96 15.06 10.56
CA LEU A 174 -3.54 14.92 10.23
C LEU A 174 -3.30 14.04 9.01
N VAL A 175 -4.20 13.09 8.77
CA VAL A 175 -4.16 12.20 7.59
C VAL A 175 -5.57 11.97 7.11
N ASP A 176 -5.84 12.32 5.86
CA ASP A 176 -7.11 12.00 5.21
C ASP A 176 -7.21 10.50 4.89
N ALA A 177 -8.44 10.00 4.72
CA ALA A 177 -8.72 8.65 4.25
C ALA A 177 -9.45 8.71 2.88
N PRO A 178 -9.18 7.71 1.99
CA PRO A 178 -8.26 6.60 2.15
C PRO A 178 -6.79 6.99 1.95
N ALA A 179 -5.88 6.37 2.72
CA ALA A 179 -4.45 6.63 2.58
C ALA A 179 -3.60 5.46 3.11
N ALA A 180 -2.48 5.16 2.45
CA ALA A 180 -1.53 4.17 2.95
C ALA A 180 -0.82 4.69 4.22
N LEU A 181 -0.77 3.88 5.27
CA LEU A 181 -0.06 4.20 6.52
C LEU A 181 1.45 4.02 6.34
N THR A 182 2.10 5.07 5.84
CA THR A 182 3.56 5.14 5.72
C THR A 182 4.21 5.35 7.10
N PRO A 183 5.53 5.11 7.25
CA PRO A 183 6.23 5.41 8.50
C PRO A 183 5.99 6.84 9.01
N ALA A 184 5.99 7.85 8.14
CA ALA A 184 5.72 9.24 8.52
C ALA A 184 4.28 9.45 9.04
N ARG A 185 3.30 8.79 8.43
CA ARG A 185 1.90 8.86 8.87
C ARG A 185 1.67 8.14 10.20
N LEU A 186 2.41 7.07 10.49
CA LEU A 186 2.39 6.42 11.80
C LEU A 186 2.96 7.33 12.89
N VAL A 187 4.02 8.08 12.59
CA VAL A 187 4.56 9.10 13.53
C VAL A 187 3.51 10.17 13.83
N ALA A 188 2.82 10.67 12.79
CA ALA A 188 1.75 11.67 12.97
C ALA A 188 0.59 11.11 13.80
N ALA A 189 0.16 9.88 13.56
CA ALA A 189 -0.89 9.20 14.34
C ALA A 189 -0.51 9.03 15.81
N ALA A 190 0.72 8.59 16.08
CA ALA A 190 1.22 8.47 17.44
C ALA A 190 1.32 9.83 18.15
N ALA A 191 1.78 10.88 17.45
CA ALA A 191 1.84 12.24 17.99
C ALA A 191 0.42 12.83 18.28
N ALA A 192 -0.58 12.37 17.51
CA ALA A 192 -1.99 12.71 17.72
C ALA A 192 -2.64 11.98 18.91
N ASP A 193 -1.90 11.14 19.64
CA ASP A 193 -2.35 10.31 20.77
C ASP A 193 -3.34 9.19 20.34
N ILE A 194 -3.15 8.61 19.15
CA ILE A 194 -3.96 7.53 18.58
C ILE A 194 -3.28 6.19 18.88
N ALA A 195 -3.99 5.28 19.52
CA ALA A 195 -3.52 3.92 19.80
C ALA A 195 -3.95 2.92 18.71
N GLU A 196 -5.15 3.07 18.18
CA GLU A 196 -5.74 2.20 17.16
C GLU A 196 -6.24 3.02 15.97
N VAL A 197 -6.18 2.44 14.79
CA VAL A 197 -6.64 3.06 13.54
C VAL A 197 -7.63 2.17 12.81
N ALA A 198 -8.63 2.77 12.17
CA ALA A 198 -9.56 2.09 11.30
C ALA A 198 -8.92 1.90 9.92
N VAL A 199 -8.72 0.66 9.50
CA VAL A 199 -8.12 0.29 8.22
C VAL A 199 -9.02 -0.66 7.46
N PHE A 200 -8.89 -0.72 6.13
CA PHE A 200 -9.56 -1.76 5.37
C PHE A 200 -9.00 -3.13 5.71
N ALA A 201 -9.87 -4.11 5.98
CA ALA A 201 -9.46 -5.47 6.25
C ALA A 201 -8.73 -6.08 5.04
N ARG A 202 -7.72 -6.90 5.31
CA ARG A 202 -7.00 -7.60 4.25
C ARG A 202 -7.89 -8.67 3.62
N PRO A 203 -8.00 -8.76 2.28
CA PRO A 203 -8.71 -9.87 1.66
C PRO A 203 -8.01 -11.19 1.97
N LYS A 204 -8.79 -12.19 2.35
CA LYS A 204 -8.30 -13.55 2.61
C LYS A 204 -8.13 -14.26 1.28
N VAL A 205 -6.90 -14.65 0.97
CA VAL A 205 -6.55 -15.31 -0.28
C VAL A 205 -6.07 -16.74 0.00
N ILE A 206 -6.69 -17.71 -0.64
CA ILE A 206 -6.20 -19.09 -0.62
C ILE A 206 -5.58 -19.41 -1.96
N VAL A 207 -4.31 -19.84 -1.96
CA VAL A 207 -3.59 -20.29 -3.17
C VAL A 207 -3.42 -21.79 -3.10
N VAL A 208 -3.84 -22.51 -4.14
CA VAL A 208 -3.76 -23.96 -4.25
C VAL A 208 -3.23 -24.39 -5.62
N ALA A 209 -2.29 -25.33 -5.64
CA ALA A 209 -1.80 -25.97 -6.85
C ALA A 209 -2.44 -27.35 -7.02
N THR A 210 -2.73 -27.75 -8.27
CA THR A 210 -3.23 -29.06 -8.63
C THR A 210 -2.28 -29.73 -9.63
N GLY A 211 -2.13 -31.05 -9.51
CA GLY A 211 -1.29 -31.85 -10.40
C GLY A 211 -0.70 -33.07 -9.67
N ASP A 212 -0.85 -34.24 -10.29
CA ASP A 212 -0.30 -35.50 -9.76
C ASP A 212 1.23 -35.52 -9.85
N GLU A 213 1.83 -34.75 -10.76
CA GLU A 213 3.27 -34.61 -10.96
C GLU A 213 3.95 -33.76 -9.88
N LEU A 214 3.18 -32.97 -9.10
CA LEU A 214 3.75 -32.01 -8.17
C LEU A 214 4.17 -32.67 -6.85
N ARG A 215 5.29 -32.21 -6.29
CA ARG A 215 5.75 -32.53 -4.92
C ARG A 215 6.21 -31.30 -4.17
N ALA A 216 6.29 -31.37 -2.87
CA ALA A 216 6.87 -30.28 -2.09
C ALA A 216 8.36 -30.07 -2.43
N PRO A 217 8.87 -28.85 -2.49
CA PRO A 217 10.30 -28.57 -2.64
C PRO A 217 11.11 -29.22 -1.51
N GLY A 218 12.29 -29.73 -1.82
CA GLY A 218 13.17 -30.36 -0.82
C GLY A 218 12.80 -31.78 -0.39
N VAL A 219 11.63 -32.27 -0.81
CA VAL A 219 11.25 -33.67 -0.55
C VAL A 219 11.92 -34.58 -1.56
N ASP A 220 12.72 -35.53 -1.09
CA ASP A 220 13.33 -36.53 -1.96
C ASP A 220 12.28 -37.54 -2.43
N THR A 221 12.41 -37.98 -3.67
CA THR A 221 11.51 -38.98 -4.27
C THR A 221 12.25 -39.86 -5.28
N LEU A 222 11.86 -41.13 -5.28
CA LEU A 222 12.33 -42.11 -6.29
C LEU A 222 11.55 -41.98 -7.60
N ARG A 223 10.52 -41.13 -7.68
CA ARG A 223 9.74 -40.94 -8.90
C ARG A 223 10.31 -39.80 -9.73
N PRO A 224 11.00 -40.10 -10.86
CA PRO A 224 11.63 -39.08 -11.70
C PRO A 224 10.66 -38.19 -12.45
N ASP A 225 9.39 -38.58 -12.54
CA ASP A 225 8.29 -37.86 -13.18
C ASP A 225 7.70 -36.77 -12.28
N MET A 226 8.08 -36.71 -11.00
CA MET A 226 7.61 -35.66 -10.08
C MET A 226 8.52 -34.43 -10.11
N ILE A 227 7.88 -33.26 -10.17
CA ILE A 227 8.53 -31.96 -10.16
C ILE A 227 8.22 -31.17 -8.87
N PRO A 228 9.16 -30.35 -8.37
CA PRO A 228 8.87 -29.48 -7.24
C PRO A 228 7.78 -28.45 -7.58
N GLU A 229 6.76 -28.36 -6.75
CA GLU A 229 5.78 -27.28 -6.82
C GLU A 229 6.47 -25.95 -6.43
N SER A 230 6.46 -24.96 -7.29
CA SER A 230 7.20 -23.70 -7.10
C SER A 230 6.33 -22.46 -7.27
N VAL A 231 5.18 -22.58 -7.91
CA VAL A 231 4.39 -21.43 -8.37
C VAL A 231 3.56 -20.84 -7.24
N SER A 232 2.97 -21.66 -6.39
CA SER A 232 2.11 -21.19 -5.32
C SER A 232 2.84 -20.27 -4.32
N LEU A 233 4.14 -20.52 -4.09
CA LEU A 233 4.97 -19.66 -3.24
C LEU A 233 5.11 -18.26 -3.82
N GLY A 234 5.42 -18.14 -5.12
CA GLY A 234 5.56 -16.85 -5.81
C GLY A 234 4.23 -16.09 -5.88
N VAL A 235 3.14 -16.79 -6.24
CA VAL A 235 1.80 -16.21 -6.31
C VAL A 235 1.31 -15.74 -4.93
N ALA A 236 1.57 -16.51 -3.88
CA ALA A 236 1.23 -16.14 -2.52
C ALA A 236 1.99 -14.89 -2.05
N GLU A 237 3.29 -14.81 -2.34
CA GLU A 237 4.09 -13.65 -1.96
C GLU A 237 3.67 -12.40 -2.74
N LEU A 238 3.39 -12.54 -4.04
CA LEU A 238 2.81 -11.46 -4.82
C LEU A 238 1.50 -10.95 -4.20
N ALA A 239 0.58 -11.84 -3.83
CA ALA A 239 -0.68 -11.42 -3.22
C ALA A 239 -0.48 -10.73 -1.87
N ARG A 240 0.51 -11.16 -1.05
CA ARG A 240 0.87 -10.48 0.21
C ARG A 240 1.39 -9.07 -0.02
N SER A 241 2.25 -8.88 -1.03
CA SER A 241 2.82 -7.57 -1.35
C SER A 241 1.76 -6.53 -1.76
N PHE A 242 0.64 -6.99 -2.31
CA PHE A 242 -0.52 -6.16 -2.64
C PHE A 242 -1.56 -6.04 -1.52
N GLY A 243 -1.31 -6.63 -0.35
CA GLY A 243 -2.13 -6.43 0.85
C GLY A 243 -3.03 -7.59 1.22
N GLY A 244 -2.88 -8.76 0.60
CA GLY A 244 -3.64 -9.97 0.93
C GLY A 244 -3.19 -10.63 2.25
N ASP A 245 -4.14 -11.22 2.95
CA ASP A 245 -3.89 -12.23 4.00
C ASP A 245 -3.93 -13.61 3.34
N VAL A 246 -2.73 -14.20 3.12
CA VAL A 246 -2.57 -15.32 2.20
C VAL A 246 -2.22 -16.61 2.90
N THR A 247 -3.03 -17.63 2.65
CA THR A 247 -2.78 -19.02 3.04
C THR A 247 -2.51 -19.87 1.78
N THR A 248 -1.46 -20.68 1.82
CA THR A 248 -1.23 -21.72 0.80
C THR A 248 -1.87 -23.02 1.25
N HIS A 249 -2.72 -23.57 0.40
CA HIS A 249 -3.30 -24.91 0.63
C HIS A 249 -2.30 -25.99 0.18
N PRO A 250 -2.19 -27.14 0.86
CA PRO A 250 -1.46 -28.27 0.32
C PRO A 250 -1.93 -28.62 -1.10
N ARG A 251 -1.00 -29.04 -1.95
CA ARG A 251 -1.36 -29.44 -3.32
C ARG A 251 -2.50 -30.47 -3.33
N LEU A 252 -3.33 -30.40 -4.34
CA LEU A 252 -4.44 -31.35 -4.53
C LEU A 252 -4.13 -32.26 -5.73
N PRO A 253 -4.48 -33.55 -5.65
CA PRO A 253 -4.38 -34.47 -6.77
C PRO A 253 -5.42 -34.15 -7.84
N ASP A 254 -5.22 -34.65 -9.05
CA ASP A 254 -6.17 -34.52 -10.16
C ASP A 254 -7.35 -35.50 -10.03
N ASP A 255 -8.00 -35.46 -8.87
CA ASP A 255 -9.23 -36.21 -8.53
C ASP A 255 -10.39 -35.26 -8.29
N LEU A 256 -11.38 -35.27 -9.16
CA LEU A 256 -12.51 -34.32 -9.11
C LEU A 256 -13.30 -34.37 -7.81
N ARG A 257 -13.43 -35.54 -7.16
CA ARG A 257 -14.18 -35.64 -5.88
C ARG A 257 -13.41 -34.97 -4.73
N GLN A 258 -12.10 -35.18 -4.68
CA GLN A 258 -11.24 -34.52 -3.68
C GLN A 258 -11.20 -33.02 -3.91
N LEU A 259 -11.05 -32.60 -5.17
CA LEU A 259 -11.07 -31.20 -5.58
C LEU A 259 -12.39 -30.50 -5.19
N GLN A 260 -13.53 -31.13 -5.44
CA GLN A 260 -14.85 -30.58 -5.06
C GLN A 260 -15.03 -30.52 -3.54
N GLY A 261 -14.53 -31.51 -2.81
CA GLY A 261 -14.53 -31.48 -1.34
C GLY A 261 -13.71 -30.32 -0.78
N ALA A 262 -12.52 -30.10 -1.31
CA ALA A 262 -11.67 -29.00 -0.91
C ALA A 262 -12.24 -27.61 -1.29
N ALA A 263 -12.88 -27.51 -2.47
CA ALA A 263 -13.45 -26.26 -2.97
C ALA A 263 -14.45 -25.64 -1.99
N ALA A 264 -15.36 -26.43 -1.43
CA ALA A 264 -16.35 -25.93 -0.47
C ALA A 264 -15.68 -25.28 0.75
N GLY A 265 -14.70 -25.96 1.34
CA GLY A 265 -13.99 -25.45 2.51
C GLY A 265 -13.09 -24.23 2.24
N MET A 266 -12.62 -24.05 1.01
CA MET A 266 -11.88 -22.86 0.60
C MET A 266 -12.82 -21.68 0.40
N LEU A 267 -13.98 -21.87 -0.24
CA LEU A 267 -14.96 -20.81 -0.49
C LEU A 267 -15.56 -20.24 0.81
N ASP A 268 -15.70 -21.05 1.84
CA ASP A 268 -16.23 -20.60 3.13
C ASP A 268 -15.21 -19.74 3.94
N LYS A 269 -13.92 -19.75 3.55
CA LYS A 269 -12.83 -19.13 4.32
C LYS A 269 -12.13 -17.99 3.59
N ALA A 270 -12.31 -17.87 2.27
CA ALA A 270 -11.57 -16.94 1.45
C ALA A 270 -12.46 -15.93 0.73
N ASP A 271 -11.90 -14.75 0.49
CA ASP A 271 -12.45 -13.75 -0.42
C ASP A 271 -12.00 -14.01 -1.86
N ILE A 272 -10.80 -14.60 -2.01
CA ILE A 272 -10.20 -14.96 -3.29
C ILE A 272 -9.62 -16.38 -3.17
N VAL A 273 -9.98 -17.25 -4.10
CA VAL A 273 -9.32 -18.56 -4.30
C VAL A 273 -8.54 -18.50 -5.61
N VAL A 274 -7.25 -18.79 -5.54
CA VAL A 274 -6.36 -18.90 -6.71
C VAL A 274 -6.02 -20.35 -6.90
N ILE A 275 -6.42 -20.91 -8.06
CA ILE A 275 -6.06 -22.28 -8.44
C ILE A 275 -5.00 -22.26 -9.54
N ILE A 276 -3.92 -23.01 -9.34
CA ILE A 276 -2.80 -23.08 -10.26
C ILE A 276 -2.73 -24.49 -10.86
N GLY A 277 -2.72 -24.56 -12.19
CA GLY A 277 -2.79 -25.81 -12.93
C GLY A 277 -4.20 -26.16 -13.36
N GLY A 278 -4.37 -27.23 -14.13
CA GLY A 278 -5.65 -27.66 -14.68
C GLY A 278 -6.33 -26.66 -15.61
N ALA A 279 -5.67 -25.60 -16.06
CA ALA A 279 -6.20 -24.57 -16.95
C ALA A 279 -5.92 -24.86 -18.45
N SER A 280 -5.64 -26.12 -18.81
CA SER A 280 -5.42 -26.53 -20.19
C SER A 280 -6.71 -27.04 -20.82
N VAL A 281 -6.76 -27.09 -22.15
CA VAL A 281 -7.93 -27.58 -22.93
C VAL A 281 -8.08 -29.11 -22.98
N GLY A 282 -7.41 -29.85 -22.09
CA GLY A 282 -7.43 -31.31 -22.04
C GLY A 282 -8.54 -31.90 -21.16
N ASP A 283 -8.84 -33.17 -21.35
CA ASP A 283 -9.86 -33.94 -20.62
C ASP A 283 -9.64 -34.01 -19.09
N ARG A 284 -8.51 -33.53 -18.59
CA ARG A 284 -8.13 -33.48 -17.17
C ARG A 284 -8.11 -32.05 -16.59
N ASP A 285 -8.78 -31.09 -17.23
CA ASP A 285 -8.95 -29.76 -16.67
C ASP A 285 -10.07 -29.74 -15.63
N PHE A 286 -9.72 -30.04 -14.41
CA PHE A 286 -10.68 -30.05 -13.30
C PHE A 286 -10.73 -28.71 -12.54
N SER A 287 -9.92 -27.72 -12.90
CA SER A 287 -9.83 -26.46 -12.15
C SER A 287 -11.14 -25.68 -12.09
N ARG A 288 -11.95 -25.70 -13.14
CA ARG A 288 -13.30 -25.13 -13.15
C ARG A 288 -14.35 -26.08 -12.59
N ALA A 289 -14.26 -27.37 -12.99
CA ALA A 289 -15.23 -28.39 -12.61
C ALA A 289 -15.33 -28.59 -11.08
N MET A 290 -14.25 -28.33 -10.35
CA MET A 290 -14.25 -28.41 -8.89
C MET A 290 -15.19 -27.40 -8.22
N PHE A 291 -15.48 -26.26 -8.87
CA PHE A 291 -16.37 -25.22 -8.35
C PHE A 291 -17.80 -25.26 -8.92
N GLU A 292 -18.08 -26.05 -9.94
CA GLU A 292 -19.40 -26.12 -10.58
C GLU A 292 -20.52 -26.48 -9.57
N ARG A 293 -20.26 -27.47 -8.71
CA ARG A 293 -21.23 -27.88 -7.65
C ARG A 293 -21.43 -26.79 -6.61
N ALA A 294 -20.49 -25.89 -6.45
CA ALA A 294 -20.59 -24.75 -5.53
C ALA A 294 -21.28 -23.55 -6.17
N GLY A 295 -21.75 -23.66 -7.43
CA GLY A 295 -22.43 -22.61 -8.15
C GLY A 295 -21.48 -21.62 -8.84
N LEU A 296 -20.41 -22.10 -9.48
CA LEU A 296 -19.49 -21.26 -10.23
C LEU A 296 -20.23 -20.47 -11.33
N ILE A 297 -20.12 -19.17 -11.28
CA ILE A 297 -20.53 -18.23 -12.32
C ILE A 297 -19.27 -17.79 -13.04
N LEU A 298 -19.04 -18.34 -14.23
CA LEU A 298 -17.87 -18.06 -15.04
C LEU A 298 -18.02 -16.71 -15.75
N GLN A 299 -17.07 -15.79 -15.54
CA GLN A 299 -17.04 -14.47 -16.19
C GLN A 299 -16.27 -14.51 -17.52
N PHE A 300 -15.16 -15.23 -17.57
CA PHE A 300 -14.41 -15.55 -18.79
C PHE A 300 -13.56 -16.81 -18.59
N SER A 301 -13.23 -17.48 -19.70
CA SER A 301 -12.46 -18.73 -19.70
C SER A 301 -11.12 -18.65 -20.41
N LYS A 302 -10.87 -17.60 -21.17
CA LYS A 302 -9.61 -17.35 -21.89
C LYS A 302 -9.41 -15.86 -22.11
N VAL A 303 -8.14 -15.44 -22.23
CA VAL A 303 -7.76 -14.05 -22.52
C VAL A 303 -6.88 -13.97 -23.76
N LEU A 304 -7.06 -12.94 -24.57
CA LEU A 304 -6.27 -12.66 -25.78
C LEU A 304 -4.88 -12.14 -25.41
N MET A 305 -4.08 -12.94 -24.70
CA MET A 305 -2.74 -12.57 -24.24
C MET A 305 -1.73 -13.69 -24.42
N ARG A 306 -0.45 -13.34 -24.37
CA ARG A 306 0.71 -14.25 -24.31
C ARG A 306 1.79 -13.70 -23.36
N PRO A 307 2.34 -14.55 -22.44
CA PRO A 307 1.81 -15.85 -22.02
C PRO A 307 0.52 -15.67 -21.20
N GLY A 308 -0.20 -16.76 -20.87
CA GLY A 308 -1.35 -16.71 -19.97
C GLY A 308 -2.72 -16.84 -20.62
N LYS A 309 -2.80 -17.17 -21.92
CA LYS A 309 -4.08 -17.36 -22.64
C LYS A 309 -5.16 -18.15 -21.86
N PRO A 310 -4.85 -19.28 -21.16
CA PRO A 310 -5.87 -20.10 -20.51
C PRO A 310 -6.31 -19.60 -19.13
N VAL A 311 -5.91 -18.39 -18.70
CA VAL A 311 -6.42 -17.79 -17.46
C VAL A 311 -7.93 -17.65 -17.50
N TRP A 312 -8.60 -17.97 -16.39
CA TRP A 312 -10.05 -17.85 -16.27
C TRP A 312 -10.44 -17.19 -14.95
N PHE A 313 -11.62 -16.60 -14.89
CA PHE A 313 -12.15 -15.95 -13.71
C PHE A 313 -13.65 -16.19 -13.57
N GLY A 314 -14.09 -16.38 -12.34
CA GLY A 314 -15.50 -16.52 -11.99
C GLY A 314 -15.72 -16.26 -10.50
N THR A 315 -16.97 -16.40 -10.08
CA THR A 315 -17.37 -16.25 -8.68
C THR A 315 -18.21 -17.43 -8.22
N ALA A 316 -18.11 -17.81 -6.96
CA ALA A 316 -19.01 -18.76 -6.33
C ALA A 316 -19.21 -18.37 -4.86
N ARG A 317 -20.46 -18.35 -4.38
CA ARG A 317 -20.81 -17.98 -3.00
C ARG A 317 -20.24 -16.65 -2.52
N GLY A 318 -20.06 -15.68 -3.41
CA GLY A 318 -19.46 -14.38 -3.10
C GLY A 318 -17.93 -14.37 -3.03
N THR A 319 -17.25 -15.50 -3.31
CA THR A 319 -15.79 -15.61 -3.40
C THR A 319 -15.35 -15.47 -4.83
N CYS A 320 -14.32 -14.67 -5.10
CA CYS A 320 -13.65 -14.58 -6.40
C CYS A 320 -12.76 -15.80 -6.61
N ILE A 321 -12.81 -16.38 -7.81
CA ILE A 321 -12.01 -17.54 -8.18
C ILE A 321 -11.20 -17.21 -9.42
N LEU A 322 -9.87 -17.30 -9.31
CA LEU A 322 -8.94 -17.03 -10.42
C LEU A 322 -8.15 -18.30 -10.74
N GLY A 323 -8.34 -18.83 -11.95
CA GLY A 323 -7.56 -19.97 -12.44
C GLY A 323 -6.37 -19.51 -13.24
N LEU A 324 -5.17 -19.89 -12.79
CA LEU A 324 -3.88 -19.56 -13.39
C LEU A 324 -3.31 -20.75 -14.15
N PRO A 325 -2.54 -20.51 -15.24
CA PRO A 325 -1.79 -21.57 -15.93
C PRO A 325 -0.83 -22.29 -15.00
N GLY A 326 -0.56 -23.58 -15.24
CA GLY A 326 0.45 -24.33 -14.49
C GLY A 326 1.90 -23.92 -14.82
N ASN A 327 2.15 -23.36 -16.01
CA ASN A 327 3.50 -22.91 -16.41
C ASN A 327 3.95 -21.70 -15.57
N PRO A 328 5.12 -21.75 -14.90
CA PRO A 328 5.52 -20.76 -13.90
C PRO A 328 5.52 -19.31 -14.39
N THR A 329 6.13 -19.02 -15.53
CA THR A 329 6.18 -17.65 -16.08
C THR A 329 4.80 -17.14 -16.45
N ALA A 330 3.95 -18.00 -17.05
CA ALA A 330 2.59 -17.64 -17.39
C ALA A 330 1.73 -17.37 -16.14
N ALA A 331 1.87 -18.21 -15.11
CA ALA A 331 1.17 -18.03 -13.83
C ALA A 331 1.57 -16.73 -13.15
N MET A 332 2.85 -16.44 -13.05
CA MET A 332 3.35 -15.23 -12.40
C MET A 332 2.94 -13.97 -13.16
N ILE A 333 3.03 -13.95 -14.50
CA ILE A 333 2.58 -12.81 -15.32
C ILE A 333 1.07 -12.60 -15.17
N THR A 334 0.25 -13.66 -15.23
CA THR A 334 -1.20 -13.54 -15.06
C THR A 334 -1.58 -13.16 -13.62
N ALA A 335 -0.87 -13.66 -12.62
CA ALA A 335 -1.04 -13.22 -11.24
C ALA A 335 -0.72 -11.73 -11.08
N ARG A 336 0.39 -11.25 -11.68
CA ARG A 336 0.77 -9.84 -11.63
C ARG A 336 -0.28 -8.93 -12.30
N LEU A 337 -0.87 -9.38 -13.40
CA LEU A 337 -1.83 -8.58 -14.16
C LEU A 337 -3.26 -8.65 -13.62
N PHE A 338 -3.66 -9.75 -12.98
CA PHE A 338 -5.06 -9.98 -12.60
C PHE A 338 -5.26 -10.15 -11.09
N LEU A 339 -4.40 -10.93 -10.41
CA LEU A 339 -4.52 -11.13 -8.96
C LEU A 339 -4.08 -9.89 -8.17
N ALA A 340 -2.94 -9.31 -8.53
CA ALA A 340 -2.39 -8.15 -7.81
C ALA A 340 -3.39 -6.97 -7.75
N PRO A 341 -3.99 -6.52 -8.86
CA PRO A 341 -4.99 -5.45 -8.81
C PRO A 341 -6.29 -5.83 -8.10
N LEU A 342 -6.73 -7.09 -8.16
CA LEU A 342 -7.91 -7.55 -7.42
C LEU A 342 -7.65 -7.48 -5.90
N VAL A 343 -6.51 -7.98 -5.44
CA VAL A 343 -6.11 -7.91 -4.03
C VAL A 343 -5.96 -6.47 -3.59
N ALA A 344 -5.32 -5.61 -4.40
CA ALA A 344 -5.15 -4.19 -4.11
C ALA A 344 -6.52 -3.49 -3.93
N ALA A 345 -7.45 -3.71 -4.87
CA ALA A 345 -8.80 -3.14 -4.80
C ALA A 345 -9.52 -3.56 -3.51
N MET A 346 -9.53 -4.86 -3.20
CA MET A 346 -10.18 -5.38 -1.99
C MET A 346 -9.52 -4.87 -0.70
N ALA A 347 -8.20 -4.64 -0.70
CA ALA A 347 -7.46 -4.07 0.42
C ALA A 347 -7.60 -2.55 0.57
N GLY A 348 -8.41 -1.89 -0.29
CA GLY A 348 -8.63 -0.45 -0.26
C GLY A 348 -7.48 0.37 -0.87
N ARG A 349 -6.54 -0.25 -1.57
CA ARG A 349 -5.47 0.45 -2.30
C ARG A 349 -6.02 1.04 -3.60
N GLU A 350 -5.47 2.15 -4.02
CA GLU A 350 -5.74 2.67 -5.37
C GLU A 350 -5.29 1.64 -6.41
N VAL A 351 -6.22 1.19 -7.24
CA VAL A 351 -5.96 0.15 -8.26
C VAL A 351 -4.86 0.58 -9.23
N GLN A 352 -4.78 1.88 -9.53
CA GLN A 352 -3.73 2.46 -10.38
C GLN A 352 -2.33 2.15 -9.87
N THR A 353 -2.13 2.02 -8.57
CA THR A 353 -0.81 1.66 -8.00
C THR A 353 -0.36 0.25 -8.40
N ALA A 354 -1.30 -0.65 -8.73
CA ALA A 354 -1.01 -1.97 -9.28
C ALA A 354 -0.68 -1.93 -10.79
N PHE A 355 -0.99 -0.82 -11.48
CA PHE A 355 -0.80 -0.61 -12.91
C PHE A 355 0.05 0.62 -13.22
N ASP A 356 1.10 0.85 -12.46
CA ASP A 356 2.04 1.95 -12.71
C ASP A 356 2.88 1.67 -13.97
N TRP A 357 2.22 1.75 -15.13
CA TRP A 357 2.87 1.60 -16.43
C TRP A 357 3.77 2.80 -16.70
N ARG A 358 5.03 2.52 -16.98
CA ARG A 358 6.05 3.55 -17.25
C ARG A 358 6.65 3.36 -18.64
N ALA A 359 6.76 4.44 -19.40
CA ALA A 359 7.50 4.43 -20.65
C ALA A 359 9.00 4.39 -20.37
N ARG A 360 9.69 3.39 -20.95
CA ARG A 360 11.15 3.25 -20.87
C ARG A 360 11.72 2.97 -22.26
N PRO A 361 12.92 3.49 -22.60
CA PRO A 361 13.56 3.17 -23.88
C PRO A 361 14.01 1.71 -23.89
N LEU A 362 13.79 0.99 -25.00
CA LEU A 362 14.24 -0.38 -25.18
C LEU A 362 15.76 -0.50 -25.26
N ALA A 363 16.34 -1.53 -24.66
CA ALA A 363 17.76 -1.86 -24.85
C ALA A 363 18.03 -2.45 -26.24
N GLU A 364 17.13 -3.28 -26.74
CA GLU A 364 17.26 -4.01 -28.00
C GLU A 364 15.94 -3.97 -28.77
N GLY A 365 16.00 -4.08 -30.10
CA GLY A 365 14.79 -4.07 -30.93
C GLY A 365 13.87 -5.26 -30.65
N LEU A 366 12.56 -5.04 -30.82
CA LEU A 366 11.52 -6.06 -30.74
C LEU A 366 10.81 -6.18 -32.11
N GLU A 367 10.50 -7.40 -32.49
CA GLU A 367 9.73 -7.66 -33.72
C GLU A 367 8.28 -7.18 -33.60
N ALA A 368 7.62 -7.07 -34.74
CA ALA A 368 6.19 -6.77 -34.78
C ALA A 368 5.38 -7.82 -34.03
N ASN A 369 4.35 -7.39 -33.31
CA ASN A 369 3.49 -8.25 -32.55
C ASN A 369 2.29 -8.77 -33.41
N GLY A 370 1.80 -9.97 -33.08
CA GLY A 370 0.62 -10.56 -33.75
C GLY A 370 -0.70 -10.15 -33.07
N GLU A 371 -1.71 -11.01 -33.15
CA GLU A 371 -3.09 -10.79 -32.68
C GLU A 371 -3.23 -10.74 -31.15
N PHE A 372 -2.28 -11.29 -30.40
CA PHE A 372 -2.32 -11.34 -28.94
C PHE A 372 -1.62 -10.13 -28.32
N GLU A 373 -2.16 -9.65 -27.23
CA GLU A 373 -1.41 -8.74 -26.37
C GLU A 373 -0.28 -9.52 -25.66
N CYS A 374 0.97 -9.10 -25.85
CA CYS A 374 2.13 -9.81 -25.33
C CYS A 374 2.75 -9.07 -24.13
N PHE A 375 3.06 -9.83 -23.10
CA PHE A 375 3.76 -9.36 -21.90
C PHE A 375 5.11 -10.08 -21.81
N LEU A 376 6.16 -9.36 -22.15
CA LEU A 376 7.50 -9.91 -22.21
C LEU A 376 8.23 -9.61 -20.91
N GLY A 377 8.71 -10.66 -20.24
CA GLY A 377 9.60 -10.47 -19.09
C GLY A 377 10.92 -9.85 -19.52
N ALA A 378 11.37 -8.83 -18.79
CA ALA A 378 12.60 -8.11 -19.06
C ALA A 378 13.37 -7.82 -17.77
N ARG A 379 14.69 -7.73 -17.87
CA ARG A 379 15.57 -7.20 -16.84
C ARG A 379 15.93 -5.74 -17.16
N LEU A 380 16.29 -4.97 -16.17
CA LEU A 380 16.74 -3.60 -16.34
C LEU A 380 18.27 -3.55 -16.44
N ILE A 381 18.79 -3.09 -17.56
CA ILE A 381 20.22 -2.80 -17.76
C ILE A 381 20.38 -1.27 -17.73
N ALA A 382 20.97 -0.74 -16.66
CA ALA A 382 21.05 0.70 -16.43
C ALA A 382 19.70 1.44 -16.58
N GLY A 383 18.62 0.84 -16.08
CA GLY A 383 17.26 1.39 -16.16
C GLY A 383 16.52 1.13 -17.48
N THR A 384 17.16 0.49 -18.45
CA THR A 384 16.64 0.21 -19.79
C THR A 384 16.18 -1.26 -19.87
N PRO A 385 14.92 -1.57 -20.26
CA PRO A 385 14.43 -2.94 -20.33
C PRO A 385 15.06 -3.71 -21.49
N SER A 386 15.66 -4.86 -21.18
CA SER A 386 16.15 -5.86 -22.13
C SER A 386 15.26 -7.11 -22.00
N ALA A 387 14.51 -7.41 -23.06
CA ALA A 387 13.60 -8.55 -23.06
C ALA A 387 14.36 -9.88 -22.90
N SER A 388 13.79 -10.83 -22.15
CA SER A 388 14.35 -12.15 -22.02
C SER A 388 14.41 -12.86 -23.39
N ALA A 389 15.58 -13.39 -23.75
CA ALA A 389 15.75 -14.19 -24.96
C ALA A 389 14.95 -15.51 -24.90
N ASN A 390 14.82 -16.09 -23.69
CA ASN A 390 14.00 -17.27 -23.49
C ASN A 390 12.56 -16.85 -23.16
N ARG A 391 11.67 -17.04 -24.12
CA ARG A 391 10.23 -16.73 -24.03
C ARG A 391 9.37 -17.94 -23.69
N ASP A 392 9.99 -19.07 -23.32
CA ASP A 392 9.25 -20.25 -22.88
C ASP A 392 8.55 -19.96 -21.55
N SER A 393 7.25 -20.23 -21.50
CA SER A 393 6.41 -20.01 -20.33
C SER A 393 6.75 -20.91 -19.14
N SER A 394 7.54 -21.97 -19.36
CA SER A 394 8.06 -22.89 -18.34
C SER A 394 9.45 -22.52 -17.81
N ALA A 395 10.11 -21.50 -18.38
CA ALA A 395 11.50 -21.15 -18.11
C ALA A 395 11.69 -20.45 -16.77
N GLN A 396 11.84 -21.20 -15.68
CA GLN A 396 11.99 -20.67 -14.31
C GLN A 396 13.28 -19.85 -14.11
N ARG A 397 14.39 -20.24 -14.78
CA ARG A 397 15.64 -19.46 -14.72
C ARG A 397 15.47 -18.06 -15.34
N ALA A 398 14.72 -17.96 -16.43
CA ALA A 398 14.40 -16.67 -17.06
C ALA A 398 13.45 -15.85 -16.17
N LEU A 399 12.45 -16.50 -15.56
CA LEU A 399 11.53 -15.87 -14.62
C LEU A 399 12.25 -15.21 -13.44
N ALA A 400 13.25 -15.87 -12.87
CA ALA A 400 14.02 -15.34 -11.74
C ALA A 400 14.82 -14.06 -12.07
N ALA A 401 14.99 -13.73 -13.34
CA ALA A 401 15.69 -12.52 -13.79
C ALA A 401 14.75 -11.40 -14.24
N ILE A 402 13.43 -11.60 -14.17
CA ILE A 402 12.46 -10.60 -14.59
C ILE A 402 12.31 -9.52 -13.50
N GLU A 403 12.51 -8.27 -13.88
CA GLU A 403 12.30 -7.10 -13.03
C GLU A 403 11.09 -6.28 -13.49
N VAL A 404 10.81 -6.30 -14.82
CA VAL A 404 9.67 -5.59 -15.42
C VAL A 404 9.02 -6.43 -16.51
N LEU A 405 7.75 -6.17 -16.76
CA LEU A 405 7.01 -6.67 -17.93
C LEU A 405 6.97 -5.57 -18.99
N ILE A 406 7.38 -5.88 -20.22
CA ILE A 406 7.16 -5.02 -21.39
C ILE A 406 5.80 -5.37 -21.98
N ARG A 407 4.93 -4.39 -22.14
CA ARG A 407 3.64 -4.51 -22.81
C ARG A 407 3.76 -4.29 -24.31
N ARG A 408 3.29 -5.24 -25.09
CA ARG A 408 3.19 -5.14 -26.56
C ARG A 408 1.72 -5.33 -26.96
N PRO A 409 0.99 -4.26 -27.29
CA PRO A 409 -0.38 -4.34 -27.75
C PRO A 409 -0.56 -5.27 -28.96
N PRO A 410 -1.76 -5.78 -29.26
CA PRO A 410 -2.04 -6.50 -30.49
C PRO A 410 -1.63 -5.66 -31.70
N HIS A 411 -0.99 -6.32 -32.68
CA HIS A 411 -0.53 -5.70 -33.93
C HIS A 411 0.46 -4.52 -33.76
N ALA A 412 1.11 -4.38 -32.59
CA ALA A 412 2.12 -3.36 -32.41
C ALA A 412 3.26 -3.54 -33.43
N PRO A 413 3.72 -2.46 -34.11
CA PRO A 413 4.81 -2.54 -35.07
C PRO A 413 6.10 -2.99 -34.40
N ALA A 414 7.11 -3.37 -35.21
CA ALA A 414 8.46 -3.57 -34.70
C ALA A 414 8.94 -2.29 -33.99
N ALA A 415 9.69 -2.46 -32.91
CA ALA A 415 10.30 -1.36 -32.16
C ALA A 415 11.81 -1.47 -32.21
N ALA A 416 12.51 -0.37 -32.43
CA ALA A 416 13.97 -0.32 -32.45
C ALA A 416 14.54 -0.15 -31.02
N ALA A 417 15.83 -0.38 -30.85
CA ALA A 417 16.52 0.03 -29.64
C ALA A 417 16.38 1.55 -29.45
N GLY A 418 16.07 1.98 -28.24
CA GLY A 418 15.76 3.38 -27.89
C GLY A 418 14.29 3.77 -28.01
N ASP A 419 13.45 3.02 -28.71
CA ASP A 419 12.01 3.32 -28.77
C ASP A 419 11.35 3.15 -27.40
N PRO A 420 10.38 4.01 -27.04
CA PRO A 420 9.67 3.90 -25.78
C PRO A 420 8.69 2.73 -25.81
N VAL A 421 8.71 1.93 -24.74
CA VAL A 421 7.74 0.86 -24.48
C VAL A 421 7.15 1.00 -23.09
N GLU A 422 5.88 0.59 -22.94
CA GLU A 422 5.25 0.50 -21.63
C GLU A 422 5.83 -0.65 -20.81
N THR A 423 6.25 -0.35 -19.59
CA THR A 423 6.79 -1.34 -18.66
C THR A 423 6.05 -1.28 -17.33
N LEU A 424 5.87 -2.44 -16.70
CA LEU A 424 5.27 -2.61 -15.38
C LEU A 424 6.26 -3.34 -14.49
N GLU A 425 6.52 -2.84 -13.28
CA GLU A 425 7.32 -3.54 -12.28
C GLU A 425 6.72 -4.93 -11.97
N PHE A 426 7.60 -5.94 -11.84
CA PHE A 426 7.17 -7.33 -11.75
C PHE A 426 7.35 -7.92 -10.35
#